data_dbdc2ac748d955780bae9d7fc3f96012
#
_entry.id   dbdc2ac748d955780bae9d7fc3f96012
#
_cell.length_a   1.000
_cell.length_b   1.000
_cell.length_c   1.000
_cell.angle_alpha   90.00
_cell.angle_beta   90.00
_cell.angle_gamma   90.00
#
_symmetry.space_group_name_H-M   'P 1'
#
loop_
_entity.id
_entity.type
_entity.pdbx_description
1 polymer ?
#
loop_
_entity_poly.entity_id
_entity_poly.type
_entity_poly.pdbx_seq_one_letter_code
_entity_poly.pdbx_strand_id
1 'polypeptide(L)'
;MRAARDRLVEVGYANLNLRDIAREAGVNHALIGYHFHGKQQLVLAVLDEANRQLLERQEHMYQGTPSASQQWQEACDFYEEDLESGFVRLLMELMGASFHDKELRAEFVPRILHWHRLIEAAVIAFLGRSGLKLPISAQAISAWIVWFWTGMEASMMLGIEEKDGHQREALAAVATLLRQVECRAKTPPKRRVR
;
A
#
# COMPACT_ATOMS: atom_id res chain seq x y z
N MET A 1 6.62 19.84 3.16
CA MET A 1 6.24 18.43 3.00
C MET A 1 7.47 17.55 2.76
N ARG A 2 8.29 17.76 1.70
CA ARG A 2 9.47 16.93 1.38
C ARG A 2 10.43 16.77 2.56
N ALA A 3 10.93 17.86 3.16
CA ALA A 3 11.82 17.80 4.33
C ALA A 3 11.22 17.01 5.50
N ALA A 4 9.91 17.09 5.72
CA ALA A 4 9.25 16.31 6.77
C ALA A 4 9.28 14.81 6.47
N ARG A 5 9.05 14.41 5.22
CA ARG A 5 9.15 13.02 4.77
C ARG A 5 10.57 12.50 4.90
N ASP A 6 11.54 13.23 4.37
CA ASP A 6 12.95 12.82 4.36
C ASP A 6 13.47 12.64 5.80
N ARG A 7 13.15 13.59 6.70
CA ARG A 7 13.50 13.47 8.13
C ARG A 7 12.79 12.29 8.81
N LEU A 8 11.50 12.06 8.50
CA LEU A 8 10.79 10.93 9.07
C LEU A 8 11.42 9.59 8.67
N VAL A 9 11.78 9.45 7.40
CA VAL A 9 12.46 8.26 6.87
C VAL A 9 13.82 8.05 7.52
N GLU A 10 14.55 9.15 7.79
CA GLU A 10 15.89 9.09 8.40
C GLU A 10 15.85 8.73 9.89
N VAL A 11 15.04 9.42 10.69
CA VAL A 11 15.10 9.34 12.17
C VAL A 11 13.90 8.62 12.81
N GLY A 12 12.88 8.28 12.05
CA GLY A 12 11.63 7.67 12.53
C GLY A 12 10.68 8.67 13.21
N TYR A 13 9.42 8.24 13.39
CA TYR A 13 8.39 9.10 13.98
C TYR A 13 8.71 9.55 15.41
N ALA A 14 9.24 8.65 16.24
CA ALA A 14 9.53 8.96 17.65
C ALA A 14 10.52 10.14 17.78
N ASN A 15 11.58 10.13 16.98
CA ASN A 15 12.67 11.12 17.03
C ASN A 15 12.44 12.35 16.16
N LEU A 16 11.34 12.40 15.41
CA LEU A 16 11.04 13.51 14.51
C LEU A 16 10.81 14.80 15.31
N ASN A 17 11.53 15.87 14.91
CA ASN A 17 11.49 17.18 15.55
C ASN A 17 11.13 18.27 14.53
N LEU A 18 10.11 19.06 14.84
CA LEU A 18 9.64 20.15 13.97
C LEU A 18 10.69 21.23 13.70
N ARG A 19 11.61 21.48 14.68
CA ARG A 19 12.69 22.47 14.48
C ARG A 19 13.70 22.01 13.45
N ASP A 20 14.00 20.73 13.42
CA ASP A 20 14.93 20.15 12.44
C ASP A 20 14.30 20.18 11.04
N ILE A 21 13.01 19.84 10.94
CA ILE A 21 12.26 19.97 9.69
C ILE A 21 12.25 21.43 9.19
N ALA A 22 12.01 22.41 10.10
CA ALA A 22 12.01 23.83 9.75
C ALA A 22 13.36 24.29 9.20
N ARG A 23 14.45 23.88 9.88
CA ARG A 23 15.81 24.18 9.47
C ARG A 23 16.11 23.63 8.07
N GLU A 24 15.77 22.37 7.82
CA GLU A 24 15.99 21.69 6.54
C GLU A 24 15.15 22.28 5.41
N ALA A 25 13.89 22.65 5.72
CA ALA A 25 13.00 23.27 4.76
C ALA A 25 13.32 24.77 4.52
N GLY A 26 14.22 25.39 5.29
CA GLY A 26 14.54 26.80 5.19
C GLY A 26 13.39 27.72 5.62
N VAL A 27 12.52 27.27 6.52
CA VAL A 27 11.34 28.03 6.99
C VAL A 27 11.38 28.29 8.49
N ASN A 28 10.60 29.28 8.93
CA ASN A 28 10.44 29.54 10.34
C ASN A 28 9.63 28.41 11.01
N HIS A 29 10.14 27.86 12.12
CA HIS A 29 9.47 26.85 12.93
C HIS A 29 8.02 27.23 13.31
N ALA A 30 7.77 28.51 13.61
CA ALA A 30 6.44 29.00 13.96
C ALA A 30 5.42 28.80 12.80
N LEU A 31 5.88 28.87 11.54
CA LEU A 31 5.02 28.61 10.37
C LEU A 31 4.56 27.17 10.31
N ILE A 32 5.42 26.21 10.65
CA ILE A 32 5.03 24.80 10.72
C ILE A 32 3.95 24.60 11.78
N GLY A 33 4.15 25.15 12.96
CA GLY A 33 3.15 25.09 14.05
C GLY A 33 1.82 25.73 13.66
N TYR A 34 1.86 26.87 12.97
CA TYR A 34 0.67 27.59 12.51
C TYR A 34 -0.12 26.77 11.45
N HIS A 35 0.57 26.18 10.47
CA HIS A 35 -0.09 25.46 9.38
C HIS A 35 -0.53 24.03 9.74
N PHE A 36 0.24 23.34 10.55
CA PHE A 36 0.01 21.92 10.82
C PHE A 36 -0.42 21.61 12.26
N HIS A 37 -0.42 22.60 13.15
CA HIS A 37 -0.85 22.45 14.55
C HIS A 37 -0.08 21.36 15.34
N GLY A 38 1.09 20.92 14.85
CA GLY A 38 1.96 19.97 15.56
C GLY A 38 2.54 18.87 14.67
N LYS A 39 3.37 18.02 15.30
CA LYS A 39 4.08 16.94 14.62
C LYS A 39 3.13 15.95 13.97
N GLN A 40 2.10 15.52 14.70
CA GLN A 40 1.14 14.52 14.25
C GLN A 40 0.43 14.96 12.97
N GLN A 41 -0.14 16.15 12.96
CA GLN A 41 -0.87 16.66 11.79
C GLN A 41 0.04 16.90 10.59
N LEU A 42 1.28 17.35 10.82
CA LEU A 42 2.27 17.44 9.74
C LEU A 42 2.54 16.06 9.10
N VAL A 43 2.75 15.04 9.92
CA VAL A 43 3.08 13.69 9.41
C VAL A 43 1.88 13.04 8.73
N LEU A 44 0.67 13.24 9.25
CA LEU A 44 -0.56 12.82 8.58
C LEU A 44 -0.75 13.53 7.23
N ALA A 45 -0.43 14.81 7.15
CA ALA A 45 -0.46 15.53 5.88
C ALA A 45 0.59 15.02 4.87
N VAL A 46 1.77 14.59 5.34
CA VAL A 46 2.77 13.91 4.51
C VAL A 46 2.23 12.58 3.98
N LEU A 47 1.57 11.80 4.84
CA LEU A 47 0.93 10.55 4.44
C LEU A 47 -0.20 10.78 3.44
N ASP A 48 -1.05 11.79 3.66
CA ASP A 48 -2.15 12.11 2.76
C ASP A 48 -1.66 12.49 1.37
N GLU A 49 -0.58 13.27 1.27
CA GLU A 49 0.03 13.61 -0.02
C GLU A 49 0.63 12.38 -0.72
N ALA A 50 1.32 11.51 0.01
CA ALA A 50 1.86 10.27 -0.54
C ALA A 50 0.73 9.31 -0.97
N ASN A 51 -0.32 9.16 -0.16
CA ASN A 51 -1.49 8.36 -0.50
C ASN A 51 -2.22 8.90 -1.74
N ARG A 52 -2.34 10.21 -1.88
CA ARG A 52 -2.98 10.81 -3.06
C ARG A 52 -2.26 10.39 -4.34
N GLN A 53 -0.93 10.45 -4.36
CA GLN A 53 -0.13 10.01 -5.51
C GLN A 53 -0.28 8.51 -5.79
N LEU A 54 -0.30 7.69 -4.74
CA LEU A 54 -0.52 6.25 -4.85
C LEU A 54 -1.92 5.94 -5.41
N LEU A 55 -2.95 6.60 -4.89
CA LEU A 55 -4.33 6.40 -5.32
C LEU A 55 -4.52 6.82 -6.79
N GLU A 56 -3.97 7.94 -7.21
CA GLU A 56 -4.01 8.40 -8.61
C GLU A 56 -3.37 7.38 -9.56
N ARG A 57 -2.23 6.79 -9.18
CA ARG A 57 -1.58 5.72 -9.97
C ARG A 57 -2.47 4.47 -10.05
N GLN A 58 -3.04 4.05 -8.93
CA GLN A 58 -3.90 2.86 -8.86
C GLN A 58 -5.21 3.06 -9.63
N GLU A 59 -5.86 4.20 -9.50
CA GLU A 59 -7.06 4.51 -10.28
C GLU A 59 -6.77 4.45 -11.78
N HIS A 60 -5.64 5.00 -12.22
CA HIS A 60 -5.22 4.94 -13.61
C HIS A 60 -5.00 3.49 -14.08
N MET A 61 -4.36 2.67 -13.26
CA MET A 61 -4.15 1.24 -13.52
C MET A 61 -5.48 0.48 -13.70
N TYR A 62 -6.53 0.84 -12.92
CA TYR A 62 -7.83 0.17 -12.98
C TYR A 62 -8.77 0.70 -14.07
N GLN A 63 -8.52 1.89 -14.65
CA GLN A 63 -9.34 2.48 -15.71
C GLN A 63 -9.25 1.72 -17.05
N GLY A 64 -8.18 0.95 -17.28
CA GLY A 64 -8.06 0.08 -18.44
C GLY A 64 -8.84 -1.23 -18.29
N THR A 65 -8.66 -2.12 -19.28
CA THR A 65 -9.11 -3.52 -19.20
C THR A 65 -7.94 -4.51 -19.11
N PRO A 66 -6.86 -4.20 -18.37
CA PRO A 66 -5.76 -5.13 -18.25
C PRO A 66 -6.22 -6.40 -17.52
N SER A 67 -5.51 -7.49 -17.75
CA SER A 67 -5.73 -8.72 -17.01
C SER A 67 -5.34 -8.54 -15.54
N ALA A 68 -5.88 -9.39 -14.63
CA ALA A 68 -5.49 -9.33 -13.22
C ALA A 68 -3.99 -9.60 -13.03
N SER A 69 -3.41 -10.46 -13.87
CA SER A 69 -1.97 -10.72 -13.84
C SER A 69 -1.14 -9.51 -14.25
N GLN A 70 -1.63 -8.68 -15.19
CA GLN A 70 -1.00 -7.41 -15.55
C GLN A 70 -1.16 -6.36 -14.44
N GLN A 71 -2.36 -6.22 -13.88
CA GLN A 71 -2.60 -5.32 -12.74
C GLN A 71 -1.73 -5.69 -11.52
N TRP A 72 -1.56 -6.99 -11.27
CA TRP A 72 -0.66 -7.47 -10.21
C TRP A 72 0.80 -7.11 -10.48
N GLN A 73 1.27 -7.28 -11.73
CA GLN A 73 2.64 -6.92 -12.10
C GLN A 73 2.87 -5.42 -11.91
N GLU A 74 1.96 -4.58 -12.40
CA GLU A 74 2.02 -3.12 -12.22
C GLU A 74 2.02 -2.72 -10.73
N ALA A 75 1.22 -3.41 -9.89
CA ALA A 75 1.23 -3.20 -8.44
C ALA A 75 2.60 -3.57 -7.81
N CYS A 76 3.25 -4.63 -8.30
CA CYS A 76 4.59 -5.00 -7.87
C CYS A 76 5.65 -3.94 -8.29
N ASP A 77 5.53 -3.41 -9.51
CA ASP A 77 6.43 -2.37 -10.01
C ASP A 77 6.29 -1.07 -9.18
N PHE A 78 5.05 -0.65 -8.88
CA PHE A 78 4.79 0.49 -7.99
C PHE A 78 5.33 0.27 -6.58
N TYR A 79 5.30 -0.96 -6.10
CA TYR A 79 5.83 -1.28 -4.78
C TYR A 79 7.34 -1.07 -4.67
N GLU A 80 8.11 -1.42 -5.70
CA GLU A 80 9.55 -1.13 -5.71
C GLU A 80 9.80 0.40 -5.68
N GLU A 81 9.01 1.19 -6.43
CA GLU A 81 9.07 2.66 -6.37
C GLU A 81 8.71 3.20 -4.98
N ASP A 82 7.70 2.62 -4.33
CA ASP A 82 7.25 3.03 -2.99
C ASP A 82 8.29 2.70 -1.91
N LEU A 83 9.02 1.59 -2.06
CA LEU A 83 10.17 1.27 -1.21
C LEU A 83 11.29 2.32 -1.37
N GLU A 84 11.68 2.62 -2.61
CA GLU A 84 12.74 3.59 -2.91
C GLU A 84 12.37 5.00 -2.44
N SER A 85 11.10 5.38 -2.56
CA SER A 85 10.60 6.69 -2.12
C SER A 85 10.55 6.88 -0.60
N GLY A 86 10.68 5.79 0.17
CA GLY A 86 10.51 5.78 1.62
C GLY A 86 9.04 5.79 2.09
N PHE A 87 8.08 5.62 1.17
CA PHE A 87 6.64 5.58 1.52
C PHE A 87 6.30 4.42 2.45
N VAL A 88 6.82 3.23 2.16
CA VAL A 88 6.61 2.05 3.01
C VAL A 88 7.11 2.30 4.43
N ARG A 89 8.28 2.91 4.56
CA ARG A 89 8.83 3.25 5.90
C ARG A 89 7.94 4.26 6.62
N LEU A 90 7.47 5.30 5.95
CA LEU A 90 6.52 6.27 6.50
C LEU A 90 5.27 5.55 7.05
N LEU A 91 4.69 4.64 6.26
CA LEU A 91 3.49 3.90 6.62
C LEU A 91 3.71 3.02 7.86
N MET A 92 4.81 2.27 7.90
CA MET A 92 5.16 1.38 9.02
C MET A 92 5.48 2.15 10.31
N GLU A 93 6.17 3.28 10.22
CA GLU A 93 6.44 4.16 11.35
C GLU A 93 5.14 4.71 11.98
N LEU A 94 4.19 5.16 11.14
CA LEU A 94 2.89 5.63 11.62
C LEU A 94 2.02 4.50 12.16
N MET A 95 2.06 3.33 11.55
CA MET A 95 1.37 2.15 12.05
C MET A 95 1.88 1.78 13.45
N GLY A 96 3.18 1.68 13.64
CA GLY A 96 3.80 1.37 14.91
C GLY A 96 3.47 2.41 15.99
N ALA A 97 3.55 3.70 15.66
CA ALA A 97 3.19 4.77 16.58
C ALA A 97 1.71 4.72 17.00
N SER A 98 0.82 4.34 16.06
CA SER A 98 -0.63 4.23 16.30
C SER A 98 -1.00 3.13 17.30
N PHE A 99 -0.13 2.17 17.59
CA PHE A 99 -0.39 1.14 18.61
C PHE A 99 -0.50 1.73 20.02
N HIS A 100 0.24 2.79 20.29
CA HIS A 100 0.32 3.42 21.60
C HIS A 100 -0.36 4.79 21.69
N ASP A 101 -0.68 5.41 20.55
CA ASP A 101 -1.32 6.72 20.44
C ASP A 101 -2.74 6.56 19.87
N LYS A 102 -3.74 6.78 20.75
CA LYS A 102 -5.16 6.65 20.38
C LYS A 102 -5.64 7.73 19.41
N GLU A 103 -5.12 8.95 19.54
CA GLU A 103 -5.50 10.08 18.67
C GLU A 103 -4.91 9.87 17.29
N LEU A 104 -3.63 9.52 17.20
CA LEU A 104 -2.99 9.16 15.93
C LEU A 104 -3.70 7.97 15.27
N ARG A 105 -4.05 6.94 16.04
CA ARG A 105 -4.77 5.76 15.51
C ARG A 105 -6.14 6.14 14.94
N ALA A 106 -6.90 6.99 15.63
CA ALA A 106 -8.21 7.44 15.15
C ALA A 106 -8.13 8.15 13.78
N GLU A 107 -7.04 8.86 13.54
CA GLU A 107 -6.77 9.54 12.27
C GLU A 107 -6.14 8.62 11.21
N PHE A 108 -5.30 7.68 11.62
CA PHE A 108 -4.58 6.78 10.72
C PHE A 108 -5.45 5.66 10.14
N VAL A 109 -6.28 5.01 10.97
CA VAL A 109 -7.10 3.87 10.58
C VAL A 109 -8.03 4.16 9.39
N PRO A 110 -8.75 5.30 9.31
CA PRO A 110 -9.57 5.62 8.15
C PRO A 110 -8.80 5.65 6.82
N ARG A 111 -7.52 6.07 6.84
CA ARG A 111 -6.62 6.11 5.69
C ARG A 111 -6.27 4.71 5.19
N ILE A 112 -5.94 3.82 6.12
CA ILE A 112 -5.70 2.40 5.79
C ILE A 112 -6.97 1.73 5.23
N LEU A 113 -8.13 1.97 5.84
CA LEU A 113 -9.39 1.41 5.37
C LEU A 113 -9.82 1.97 4.01
N HIS A 114 -9.36 3.17 3.62
CA HIS A 114 -9.58 3.69 2.28
C HIS A 114 -8.87 2.84 1.24
N TRP A 115 -7.60 2.51 1.48
CA TRP A 115 -6.83 1.62 0.61
C TRP A 115 -7.43 0.20 0.54
N HIS A 116 -7.88 -0.36 1.68
CA HIS A 116 -8.61 -1.63 1.70
C HIS A 116 -9.82 -1.64 0.75
N ARG A 117 -10.61 -0.57 0.75
CA ARG A 117 -11.78 -0.47 -0.14
C ARG A 117 -11.42 -0.45 -1.62
N LEU A 118 -10.29 0.14 -1.98
CA LEU A 118 -9.80 0.11 -3.37
C LEU A 118 -9.44 -1.31 -3.81
N ILE A 119 -8.70 -2.04 -2.99
CA ILE A 119 -8.36 -3.44 -3.28
C ILE A 119 -9.63 -4.29 -3.36
N GLU A 120 -10.59 -4.10 -2.46
CA GLU A 120 -11.88 -4.82 -2.51
C GLU A 120 -12.64 -4.53 -3.81
N ALA A 121 -12.72 -3.27 -4.23
CA ALA A 121 -13.35 -2.90 -5.49
C ALA A 121 -12.67 -3.55 -6.70
N ALA A 122 -11.32 -3.61 -6.71
CA ALA A 122 -10.56 -4.28 -7.75
C ALA A 122 -10.82 -5.80 -7.80
N VAL A 123 -10.88 -6.46 -6.64
CA VAL A 123 -11.22 -7.89 -6.52
C VAL A 123 -12.63 -8.15 -7.02
N ILE A 124 -13.63 -7.35 -6.62
CA ILE A 124 -15.03 -7.47 -7.08
C ILE A 124 -15.08 -7.34 -8.62
N ALA A 125 -14.43 -6.33 -9.17
CA ALA A 125 -14.40 -6.10 -10.61
C ALA A 125 -13.74 -7.28 -11.37
N PHE A 126 -12.66 -7.84 -10.84
CA PHE A 126 -12.00 -9.01 -11.40
C PHE A 126 -12.90 -10.25 -11.39
N LEU A 127 -13.51 -10.57 -10.24
CA LEU A 127 -14.41 -11.72 -10.11
C LEU A 127 -15.62 -11.58 -11.05
N GLY A 128 -16.18 -10.37 -11.19
CA GLY A 128 -17.26 -10.08 -12.11
C GLY A 128 -16.89 -10.32 -13.58
N ARG A 129 -15.71 -9.86 -14.00
CA ARG A 129 -15.22 -10.03 -15.38
C ARG A 129 -14.83 -11.47 -15.71
N SER A 130 -14.18 -12.16 -14.77
CA SER A 130 -13.69 -13.53 -14.97
C SER A 130 -14.79 -14.59 -14.92
N GLY A 131 -15.95 -14.28 -14.35
CA GLY A 131 -17.01 -15.24 -14.10
C GLY A 131 -16.64 -16.33 -13.09
N LEU A 132 -15.52 -16.18 -12.39
CA LEU A 132 -15.05 -17.11 -11.38
C LEU A 132 -15.98 -17.12 -10.18
N LYS A 133 -16.48 -18.30 -9.83
CA LYS A 133 -17.25 -18.53 -8.60
C LYS A 133 -16.33 -19.21 -7.59
N LEU A 134 -15.85 -18.44 -6.62
CA LEU A 134 -15.02 -18.94 -5.54
C LEU A 134 -15.87 -19.19 -4.28
N PRO A 135 -15.54 -20.18 -3.44
CA PRO A 135 -16.23 -20.44 -2.19
C PRO A 135 -15.89 -19.45 -1.06
N ILE A 136 -15.26 -18.33 -1.42
CA ILE A 136 -14.80 -17.28 -0.51
C ILE A 136 -15.27 -15.92 -1.04
N SER A 137 -15.53 -14.98 -0.14
CA SER A 137 -16.01 -13.63 -0.50
C SER A 137 -14.88 -12.75 -1.06
N ALA A 138 -15.26 -11.73 -1.83
CA ALA A 138 -14.32 -10.71 -2.29
C ALA A 138 -13.64 -9.99 -1.11
N GLN A 139 -14.37 -9.77 -0.03
CA GLN A 139 -13.86 -9.19 1.21
C GLN A 139 -12.74 -10.03 1.82
N ALA A 140 -12.90 -11.35 1.87
CA ALA A 140 -11.87 -12.25 2.39
C ALA A 140 -10.62 -12.25 1.50
N ILE A 141 -10.80 -12.24 0.17
CA ILE A 141 -9.68 -12.18 -0.78
C ILE A 141 -8.92 -10.87 -0.63
N SER A 142 -9.64 -9.73 -0.59
CA SER A 142 -9.02 -8.43 -0.43
C SER A 142 -8.29 -8.30 0.90
N ALA A 143 -8.85 -8.83 1.99
CA ALA A 143 -8.20 -8.86 3.29
C ALA A 143 -6.88 -9.67 3.25
N TRP A 144 -6.86 -10.84 2.59
CA TRP A 144 -5.63 -11.60 2.41
C TRP A 144 -4.58 -10.84 1.63
N ILE A 145 -4.96 -10.17 0.54
CA ILE A 145 -4.03 -9.34 -0.25
C ILE A 145 -3.43 -8.25 0.62
N VAL A 146 -4.26 -7.50 1.34
CA VAL A 146 -3.82 -6.39 2.18
C VAL A 146 -2.90 -6.84 3.29
N TRP A 147 -3.27 -7.89 4.04
CA TRP A 147 -2.46 -8.37 5.16
C TRP A 147 -1.19 -9.07 4.71
N PHE A 148 -1.22 -9.76 3.56
CA PHE A 148 -0.01 -10.29 2.93
C PHE A 148 0.96 -9.16 2.59
N TRP A 149 0.47 -8.09 1.97
CA TRP A 149 1.29 -6.94 1.59
C TRP A 149 1.89 -6.25 2.81
N THR A 150 1.05 -5.94 3.80
CA THR A 150 1.49 -5.33 5.07
C THR A 150 2.51 -6.21 5.81
N GLY A 151 2.31 -7.53 5.84
CA GLY A 151 3.26 -8.46 6.46
C GLY A 151 4.60 -8.52 5.73
N MET A 152 4.58 -8.46 4.40
CA MET A 152 5.78 -8.39 3.57
C MET A 152 6.55 -7.08 3.83
N GLU A 153 5.86 -5.94 3.83
CA GLU A 153 6.44 -4.63 4.16
C GLU A 153 7.09 -4.61 5.54
N ALA A 154 6.38 -5.15 6.54
CA ALA A 154 6.92 -5.26 7.90
C ALA A 154 8.18 -6.14 7.95
N SER A 155 8.22 -7.26 7.22
CA SER A 155 9.39 -8.14 7.16
C SER A 155 10.62 -7.44 6.57
N MET A 156 10.41 -6.63 5.53
CA MET A 156 11.49 -5.84 4.92
C MET A 156 11.99 -4.74 5.86
N MET A 157 11.10 -4.09 6.60
CA MET A 157 11.50 -3.08 7.63
C MET A 157 12.28 -3.70 8.77
N LEU A 158 12.07 -4.98 9.07
CA LEU A 158 12.87 -5.78 10.02
C LEU A 158 14.23 -6.19 9.44
N GLY A 159 14.50 -5.92 8.17
CA GLY A 159 15.75 -6.30 7.51
C GLY A 159 15.81 -7.78 7.10
N ILE A 160 14.66 -8.46 6.99
CA ILE A 160 14.61 -9.84 6.49
C ILE A 160 14.94 -9.82 5.00
N GLU A 161 16.09 -10.39 4.64
CA GLU A 161 16.56 -10.44 3.27
C GLU A 161 15.74 -11.43 2.41
N GLU A 162 15.75 -11.24 1.10
CA GLU A 162 15.04 -12.09 0.12
C GLU A 162 15.35 -13.58 0.29
N LYS A 163 16.61 -13.93 0.60
CA LYS A 163 17.05 -15.34 0.78
C LYS A 163 16.33 -16.07 1.95
N ASP A 164 15.83 -15.31 2.93
CA ASP A 164 15.15 -15.84 4.12
C ASP A 164 13.64 -15.54 4.10
N GLY A 165 13.24 -14.45 3.48
CA GLY A 165 11.86 -13.96 3.46
C GLY A 165 11.08 -14.32 2.20
N HIS A 166 11.75 -14.63 1.09
CA HIS A 166 11.13 -15.05 -0.19
C HIS A 166 10.04 -14.09 -0.70
N GLN A 167 10.16 -12.78 -0.42
CA GLN A 167 9.13 -11.78 -0.70
C GLN A 167 8.84 -11.67 -2.21
N ARG A 168 9.89 -11.50 -3.04
CA ARG A 168 9.74 -11.42 -4.49
C ARG A 168 9.30 -12.73 -5.13
N GLU A 169 9.76 -13.86 -4.59
CA GLU A 169 9.31 -15.19 -5.02
C GLU A 169 7.79 -15.34 -4.78
N ALA A 170 7.29 -14.93 -3.60
CA ALA A 170 5.88 -14.97 -3.28
C ALA A 170 5.04 -14.07 -4.21
N LEU A 171 5.51 -12.84 -4.50
CA LEU A 171 4.85 -11.96 -5.47
C LEU A 171 4.79 -12.58 -6.88
N ALA A 172 5.88 -13.17 -7.34
CA ALA A 172 5.95 -13.84 -8.64
C ALA A 172 5.04 -15.07 -8.71
N ALA A 173 4.90 -15.82 -7.60
CA ALA A 173 3.98 -16.95 -7.50
C ALA A 173 2.53 -16.52 -7.69
N VAL A 174 2.10 -15.42 -7.08
CA VAL A 174 0.75 -14.86 -7.27
C VAL A 174 0.51 -14.48 -8.73
N ALA A 175 1.45 -13.79 -9.39
CA ALA A 175 1.36 -13.46 -10.81
C ALA A 175 1.18 -14.73 -11.68
N THR A 176 1.87 -15.81 -11.34
CA THR A 176 1.76 -17.09 -12.05
C THR A 176 0.40 -17.73 -11.86
N LEU A 177 -0.13 -17.74 -10.63
CA LEU A 177 -1.47 -18.25 -10.33
C LEU A 177 -2.55 -17.46 -11.07
N LEU A 178 -2.47 -16.13 -11.09
CA LEU A 178 -3.42 -15.29 -11.80
C LEU A 178 -3.45 -15.60 -13.31
N ARG A 179 -2.28 -15.74 -13.95
CA ARG A 179 -2.19 -16.14 -15.37
C ARG A 179 -2.86 -17.50 -15.64
N GLN A 180 -2.65 -18.47 -14.75
CA GLN A 180 -3.28 -19.79 -14.90
C GLN A 180 -4.80 -19.74 -14.79
N VAL A 181 -5.31 -18.94 -13.85
CA VAL A 181 -6.75 -18.70 -13.67
C VAL A 181 -7.35 -18.04 -14.91
N GLU A 182 -6.71 -17.01 -15.44
CA GLU A 182 -7.15 -16.30 -16.64
C GLU A 182 -7.16 -17.19 -17.88
N CYS A 183 -6.15 -18.03 -18.06
CA CYS A 183 -6.12 -19.01 -19.15
C CYS A 183 -7.27 -20.02 -19.07
N ARG A 184 -7.59 -20.49 -17.87
CA ARG A 184 -8.71 -21.44 -17.66
C ARG A 184 -10.07 -20.78 -17.92
N ALA A 185 -10.25 -19.53 -17.52
CA ALA A 185 -11.48 -18.78 -17.73
C ALA A 185 -11.77 -18.55 -19.24
N LYS A 186 -10.73 -18.43 -20.09
CA LYS A 186 -10.85 -18.26 -21.54
C LYS A 186 -11.11 -19.58 -22.29
N THR A 187 -10.94 -20.74 -21.66
CA THR A 187 -11.12 -22.05 -22.31
C THR A 187 -12.55 -22.54 -22.05
N PRO A 188 -13.43 -22.61 -23.06
CA PRO A 188 -14.79 -23.08 -22.87
C PRO A 188 -14.77 -24.53 -22.37
N PRO A 189 -15.71 -24.95 -21.50
CA PRO A 189 -15.80 -26.32 -21.02
C PRO A 189 -15.98 -27.26 -22.21
N LYS A 190 -15.10 -28.25 -22.34
CA LYS A 190 -15.28 -29.31 -23.35
C LYS A 190 -16.67 -29.89 -23.20
N ARG A 191 -17.54 -29.71 -24.21
CA ARG A 191 -18.83 -30.38 -24.31
C ARG A 191 -18.59 -31.88 -24.11
N ARG A 192 -19.06 -32.44 -22.99
CA ARG A 192 -19.18 -33.89 -22.87
C ARG A 192 -20.19 -34.33 -23.93
N VAL A 193 -19.71 -34.92 -25.02
CA VAL A 193 -20.54 -35.68 -25.94
C VAL A 193 -21.03 -36.87 -25.15
N ARG A 194 -22.35 -36.96 -24.99
CA ARG A 194 -23.02 -38.15 -24.44
C ARG A 194 -23.18 -39.19 -25.55
#